data_9102458d4e7d96667e814fff5d790c30
#
_entry.id   9102458d4e7d96667e814fff5d790c30
#
_cell.length_a   1.000
_cell.length_b   1.000
_cell.length_c   1.000
_cell.angle_alpha   90.00
_cell.angle_beta   90.00
_cell.angle_gamma   90.00
#
_symmetry.space_group_name_H-M   'P 1'
#
loop_
_entity.id
_entity.type
_entity.pdbx_description
1 polymer ?
#
loop_
_entity_poly.entity_id
_entity_poly.type
_entity_poly.pdbx_seq_one_letter_code
_entity_poly.pdbx_strand_id
1 'polypeptide(L)'
;MEFARFGRLTVSAGSPGLDDDVRRPTGDAGRMSDFAMSEAEFRALRERLRRASAWVPADRRGALNNITMSDVVAAAGDVRVGRTVSLAAPIQGPAADNPDPAVHQMAHSAEGPERASGLSFATDRLALNIHGDADSHMDALCHVLFDGTLYNGVADDTATATGAAELSIDVVSQGIAGRGLLLDIPRVRGMPWLEPGDHVTADDLLAAESAQADRISQGDLVFVRVGHRARRRSVGPWDAAGARAGLHPAALELLAQRRIGVLGSDSNNDTAPSAVEGVDFPVHVLAINAMGLHLLDYLEFEDLVALCEELRRWSFLCVLAPLRLPAGTGSPINPIAIF
;
A
#
# COMPACT_ATOMS: atom_id res chain seq x y z
N MET A 1 7.30 -3.14 37.78
CA MET A 1 7.37 -1.88 37.03
C MET A 1 5.97 -1.59 36.54
N GLU A 2 5.36 -0.58 37.14
CA GLU A 2 3.94 -0.24 36.94
C GLU A 2 3.74 0.50 35.63
N PHE A 3 2.76 0.05 34.84
CA PHE A 3 2.26 0.80 33.70
C PHE A 3 1.20 1.78 34.19
N ALA A 4 1.50 3.08 34.08
CA ALA A 4 0.58 4.16 34.41
C ALA A 4 -0.53 4.25 33.33
N ARG A 5 -1.79 4.19 33.78
CA ARG A 5 -2.98 4.46 32.99
C ARG A 5 -3.08 5.98 32.74
N PHE A 6 -3.14 6.40 31.50
CA PHE A 6 -3.53 7.77 31.15
C PHE A 6 -5.05 7.91 31.09
N GLY A 7 -5.59 8.77 31.96
CA GLY A 7 -6.99 9.11 32.02
C GLY A 7 -7.40 10.07 30.89
N ARG A 8 -8.64 9.90 30.39
CA ARG A 8 -9.29 10.82 29.45
C ARG A 8 -9.57 12.17 30.14
N LEU A 9 -9.11 13.25 29.54
CA LEU A 9 -9.57 14.61 29.84
C LEU A 9 -10.67 14.99 28.83
N THR A 10 -11.90 15.16 29.35
CA THR A 10 -13.00 15.75 28.60
C THR A 10 -12.96 17.26 28.73
N VAL A 11 -12.78 17.97 27.64
CA VAL A 11 -12.95 19.43 27.56
C VAL A 11 -14.24 19.73 26.79
N SER A 12 -15.20 20.32 27.52
CA SER A 12 -16.43 20.89 26.97
C SER A 12 -16.14 22.30 26.48
N ALA A 13 -16.38 22.60 25.20
CA ALA A 13 -16.43 23.96 24.68
C ALA A 13 -17.66 24.12 23.79
N GLY A 14 -18.47 25.08 24.14
CA GLY A 14 -19.72 25.43 23.47
C GLY A 14 -19.49 26.10 22.11
N SER A 15 -20.39 25.80 21.19
CA SER A 15 -20.46 26.38 19.84
C SER A 15 -21.15 27.77 19.84
N PRO A 16 -20.81 28.64 18.90
CA PRO A 16 -21.81 29.46 18.25
C PRO A 16 -21.97 29.06 16.78
N GLY A 17 -23.23 28.94 16.35
CA GLY A 17 -23.60 28.54 15.01
C GLY A 17 -23.19 29.59 13.96
N LEU A 18 -22.86 29.08 12.80
CA LEU A 18 -22.89 29.76 11.53
C LEU A 18 -23.62 28.85 10.54
N ASP A 19 -24.76 29.34 10.08
CA ASP A 19 -25.49 28.79 8.91
C ASP A 19 -24.61 29.06 7.67
N ASP A 20 -24.19 28.00 7.01
CA ASP A 20 -23.75 28.06 5.62
C ASP A 20 -24.41 26.94 4.82
N ASP A 21 -25.43 27.35 4.07
CA ASP A 21 -26.20 26.56 3.13
C ASP A 21 -25.33 26.29 1.86
N VAL A 22 -24.35 25.38 1.99
CA VAL A 22 -23.61 24.87 0.82
C VAL A 22 -24.36 23.69 0.24
N ARG A 23 -25.10 23.92 -0.82
CA ARG A 23 -25.77 22.90 -1.63
C ARG A 23 -24.76 21.83 -2.04
N ARG A 24 -24.91 20.62 -1.47
CA ARG A 24 -24.23 19.41 -1.95
C ARG A 24 -24.71 19.10 -3.37
N PRO A 25 -23.83 18.80 -4.31
CA PRO A 25 -24.25 18.27 -5.60
C PRO A 25 -24.84 16.88 -5.41
N THR A 26 -26.14 16.73 -5.72
CA THR A 26 -26.85 15.47 -5.74
C THR A 26 -26.46 14.70 -7.01
N GLY A 27 -25.38 13.91 -6.94
CA GLY A 27 -24.88 13.16 -8.11
C GLY A 27 -24.32 11.77 -7.81
N ASP A 28 -24.27 11.34 -6.53
CA ASP A 28 -23.39 10.24 -6.12
C ASP A 28 -24.08 8.89 -5.87
N ALA A 29 -25.40 8.87 -5.72
CA ALA A 29 -26.12 7.61 -5.42
C ALA A 29 -26.21 6.63 -6.61
N GLY A 30 -26.06 7.11 -7.83
CA GLY A 30 -26.11 6.28 -9.05
C GLY A 30 -24.81 5.55 -9.38
N ARG A 31 -23.67 6.12 -9.03
CA ARG A 31 -22.36 5.52 -9.32
C ARG A 31 -22.00 4.33 -8.42
N MET A 32 -22.44 4.33 -7.18
CA MET A 32 -22.16 3.24 -6.24
C MET A 32 -22.88 1.93 -6.58
N SER A 33 -24.03 1.98 -7.26
CA SER A 33 -24.80 0.78 -7.61
C SER A 33 -24.13 -0.08 -8.69
N ASP A 34 -23.35 0.53 -9.58
CA ASP A 34 -22.74 -0.16 -10.74
C ASP A 34 -21.49 -1.00 -10.34
N PHE A 35 -20.93 -0.73 -9.17
CA PHE A 35 -19.74 -1.42 -8.65
C PHE A 35 -20.03 -2.31 -7.44
N ALA A 36 -21.29 -2.41 -6.99
CA ALA A 36 -21.65 -3.21 -5.83
C ALA A 36 -21.43 -4.71 -6.11
N MET A 37 -20.76 -5.38 -5.18
CA MET A 37 -20.54 -6.82 -5.20
C MET A 37 -21.15 -7.42 -3.93
N SER A 38 -21.98 -8.43 -4.05
CA SER A 38 -22.51 -9.17 -2.92
C SER A 38 -21.40 -9.98 -2.21
N GLU A 39 -21.59 -10.29 -0.93
CA GLU A 39 -20.69 -11.17 -0.18
C GLU A 39 -20.52 -12.54 -0.87
N ALA A 40 -21.58 -13.09 -1.47
CA ALA A 40 -21.54 -14.37 -2.16
C ALA A 40 -20.64 -14.32 -3.41
N GLU A 41 -20.72 -13.26 -4.21
CA GLU A 41 -19.84 -13.03 -5.37
C GLU A 41 -18.39 -12.86 -4.94
N PHE A 42 -18.16 -12.09 -3.88
CA PHE A 42 -16.83 -11.92 -3.30
C PHE A 42 -16.22 -13.25 -2.83
N ARG A 43 -16.97 -14.06 -2.09
CA ARG A 43 -16.49 -15.39 -1.64
C ARG A 43 -16.20 -16.32 -2.82
N ALA A 44 -17.02 -16.28 -3.86
CA ALA A 44 -16.78 -17.02 -5.09
C ALA A 44 -15.50 -16.53 -5.81
N LEU A 45 -15.30 -15.22 -5.89
CA LEU A 45 -14.08 -14.60 -6.45
C LEU A 45 -12.85 -15.00 -5.63
N ARG A 46 -12.90 -14.90 -4.30
CA ARG A 46 -11.81 -15.31 -3.42
C ARG A 46 -11.39 -16.77 -3.68
N GLU A 47 -12.35 -17.68 -3.78
CA GLU A 47 -12.06 -19.08 -4.01
C GLU A 47 -11.43 -19.33 -5.40
N ARG A 48 -11.89 -18.62 -6.45
CA ARG A 48 -11.24 -18.67 -7.78
C ARG A 48 -9.80 -18.19 -7.72
N LEU A 49 -9.54 -17.07 -7.09
CA LEU A 49 -8.20 -16.49 -6.95
C LEU A 49 -7.28 -17.40 -6.13
N ARG A 50 -7.79 -17.95 -5.02
CA ARG A 50 -7.03 -18.91 -4.19
C ARG A 50 -6.60 -20.14 -4.99
N ARG A 51 -7.47 -20.67 -5.84
CA ARG A 51 -7.13 -21.81 -6.71
C ARG A 51 -6.15 -21.44 -7.82
N ALA A 52 -6.32 -20.28 -8.44
CA ALA A 52 -5.45 -19.81 -9.50
C ALA A 52 -4.03 -19.49 -9.02
N SER A 53 -3.89 -19.11 -7.76
CA SER A 53 -2.62 -18.73 -7.10
C SER A 53 -2.11 -19.81 -6.14
N ALA A 54 -2.60 -21.06 -6.27
CA ALA A 54 -2.22 -22.15 -5.36
C ALA A 54 -0.77 -22.58 -5.56
N TRP A 55 -0.05 -22.66 -4.47
CA TRP A 55 1.30 -23.19 -4.37
C TRP A 55 1.30 -24.49 -3.53
N VAL A 56 2.46 -25.09 -3.36
CA VAL A 56 2.58 -26.25 -2.46
C VAL A 56 2.18 -25.85 -1.02
N PRO A 57 1.65 -26.79 -0.21
CA PRO A 57 1.17 -26.47 1.14
C PRO A 57 2.21 -25.82 2.07
N ALA A 58 3.50 -26.11 1.86
CA ALA A 58 4.60 -25.54 2.63
C ALA A 58 5.07 -24.18 2.11
N ASP A 59 4.45 -23.63 1.04
CA ASP A 59 4.84 -22.33 0.52
C ASP A 59 4.54 -21.20 1.51
N ARG A 60 5.49 -20.27 1.63
CA ARG A 60 5.42 -19.08 2.49
C ARG A 60 5.73 -17.79 1.73
N ARG A 61 6.03 -17.88 0.44
CA ARG A 61 6.43 -16.73 -0.40
C ARG A 61 5.33 -16.20 -1.29
N GLY A 62 4.29 -17.01 -1.53
CA GLY A 62 3.15 -16.60 -2.36
C GLY A 62 3.55 -16.16 -3.76
N ALA A 63 3.00 -15.03 -4.18
CA ALA A 63 3.21 -14.46 -5.52
C ALA A 63 4.66 -14.10 -5.82
N LEU A 64 5.53 -13.94 -4.82
CA LEU A 64 6.96 -13.73 -5.03
C LEU A 64 7.65 -14.92 -5.76
N ASN A 65 7.04 -16.08 -5.77
CA ASN A 65 7.51 -17.22 -6.59
C ASN A 65 7.33 -16.98 -8.10
N ASN A 66 6.58 -15.97 -8.51
CA ASN A 66 6.45 -15.56 -9.90
C ASN A 66 7.68 -14.79 -10.39
N ILE A 67 8.48 -14.23 -9.49
CA ILE A 67 9.70 -13.47 -9.80
C ILE A 67 10.85 -14.47 -9.93
N THR A 68 11.40 -14.62 -11.11
CA THR A 68 12.56 -15.48 -11.35
C THR A 68 13.88 -14.71 -11.30
N MET A 69 14.99 -15.41 -11.14
CA MET A 69 16.32 -14.77 -11.22
C MET A 69 16.57 -14.13 -12.59
N SER A 70 16.03 -14.70 -13.66
CA SER A 70 16.13 -14.13 -15.00
C SER A 70 15.36 -12.83 -15.15
N ASP A 71 14.20 -12.68 -14.48
CA ASP A 71 13.43 -11.45 -14.49
C ASP A 71 14.20 -10.32 -13.81
N VAL A 72 14.85 -10.63 -12.67
CA VAL A 72 15.70 -9.66 -11.96
C VAL A 72 16.88 -9.22 -12.82
N VAL A 73 17.56 -10.16 -13.48
CA VAL A 73 18.69 -9.85 -14.39
C VAL A 73 18.23 -9.02 -15.58
N ALA A 74 17.07 -9.36 -16.16
CA ALA A 74 16.49 -8.59 -17.26
C ALA A 74 16.14 -7.16 -16.84
N ALA A 75 15.46 -7.00 -15.68
CA ALA A 75 15.13 -5.68 -15.15
C ALA A 75 16.38 -4.84 -14.85
N ALA A 76 17.44 -5.44 -14.30
CA ALA A 76 18.71 -4.75 -14.07
C ALA A 76 19.40 -4.35 -15.39
N GLY A 77 19.27 -5.17 -16.43
CA GLY A 77 19.76 -4.87 -17.77
C GLY A 77 19.04 -3.71 -18.47
N ASP A 78 17.86 -3.34 -17.99
CA ASP A 78 17.08 -2.23 -18.51
C ASP A 78 17.44 -0.86 -17.91
N VAL A 79 18.32 -0.81 -16.92
CA VAL A 79 18.85 0.46 -16.41
C VAL A 79 19.73 1.12 -17.48
N ARG A 80 19.32 2.30 -17.97
CA ARG A 80 19.96 3.01 -19.09
C ARG A 80 20.41 4.43 -18.74
N VAL A 81 19.77 5.03 -17.75
CA VAL A 81 19.91 6.46 -17.43
C VAL A 81 20.66 6.68 -16.13
N GLY A 82 20.51 5.76 -15.16
CA GLY A 82 21.11 5.85 -13.83
C GLY A 82 20.38 6.83 -12.90
N ARG A 83 19.15 7.25 -13.23
CA ARG A 83 18.31 8.09 -12.36
C ARG A 83 17.51 7.22 -11.41
N THR A 84 17.41 7.66 -10.15
CA THR A 84 16.66 6.98 -9.09
C THR A 84 15.51 7.85 -8.61
N VAL A 85 14.39 7.21 -8.25
CA VAL A 85 13.22 7.86 -7.63
C VAL A 85 12.82 7.06 -6.40
N SER A 86 12.63 7.75 -5.27
CA SER A 86 11.99 7.19 -4.07
C SER A 86 10.49 7.10 -4.30
N LEU A 87 9.91 5.95 -3.98
CA LEU A 87 8.46 5.73 -4.09
C LEU A 87 7.76 5.79 -2.73
N ALA A 88 8.44 6.26 -1.69
CA ALA A 88 7.83 6.49 -0.39
C ALA A 88 7.58 7.98 -0.16
N ALA A 89 6.42 8.26 0.46
CA ALA A 89 6.18 9.60 1.00
C ALA A 89 7.08 9.85 2.23
N PRO A 90 7.49 11.10 2.48
CA PRO A 90 8.08 11.45 3.77
C PRO A 90 7.12 11.09 4.91
N ILE A 91 7.67 10.60 6.03
CA ILE A 91 6.89 10.33 7.25
C ILE A 91 6.15 11.58 7.66
N GLN A 92 4.84 11.45 7.90
CA GLN A 92 3.95 12.58 8.07
C GLN A 92 3.65 12.85 9.55
N GLY A 93 3.54 14.14 9.87
CA GLY A 93 3.02 14.60 11.16
C GLY A 93 1.50 14.46 11.27
N PRO A 94 0.91 14.90 12.40
CA PRO A 94 -0.53 14.84 12.64
C PRO A 94 -1.34 15.59 11.56
N ALA A 95 -2.34 14.91 11.01
CA ALA A 95 -3.27 15.49 10.03
C ALA A 95 -4.61 14.74 10.09
N ALA A 96 -5.62 15.20 9.33
CA ALA A 96 -6.93 14.54 9.30
C ALA A 96 -6.87 13.11 8.77
N ASP A 97 -5.92 12.83 7.86
CA ASP A 97 -5.61 11.52 7.31
C ASP A 97 -4.54 10.75 8.10
N ASN A 98 -4.04 11.30 9.21
CA ASN A 98 -3.03 10.67 10.05
C ASN A 98 -3.33 10.91 11.53
N PRO A 99 -4.34 10.22 12.09
CA PRO A 99 -4.73 10.38 13.50
C PRO A 99 -3.75 9.72 14.48
N ASP A 100 -2.91 8.79 14.02
CA ASP A 100 -1.88 8.10 14.81
C ASP A 100 -0.50 8.30 14.16
N PRO A 101 0.03 9.54 14.20
CA PRO A 101 1.25 9.90 13.49
C PRO A 101 2.49 9.26 14.11
N ALA A 102 3.51 9.07 13.30
CA ALA A 102 4.81 8.66 13.76
C ALA A 102 5.37 9.63 14.82
N VAL A 103 6.02 9.09 15.83
CA VAL A 103 6.73 9.86 16.85
C VAL A 103 8.23 9.81 16.55
N HIS A 104 8.78 10.93 16.10
CA HIS A 104 10.20 11.11 15.87
C HIS A 104 10.79 12.03 16.97
N GLN A 105 11.76 11.52 17.70
CA GLN A 105 12.43 12.25 18.78
C GLN A 105 13.93 12.34 18.51
N MET A 106 14.45 13.55 18.47
CA MET A 106 15.89 13.80 18.46
C MET A 106 16.40 14.07 19.88
N ALA A 107 17.57 13.53 20.19
CA ALA A 107 18.31 13.84 21.39
C ALA A 107 19.76 14.17 21.06
N HIS A 108 20.33 15.11 21.80
CA HIS A 108 21.76 15.39 21.77
C HIS A 108 22.37 14.85 23.05
N SER A 109 23.47 14.12 22.94
CA SER A 109 24.27 13.73 24.11
C SER A 109 25.00 14.99 24.59
N ALA A 110 24.31 15.78 25.42
CA ALA A 110 24.89 17.01 25.98
C ALA A 110 25.60 16.78 27.33
N GLU A 111 25.54 15.57 27.88
CA GLU A 111 26.04 15.22 29.20
C GLU A 111 26.91 13.97 29.15
N GLY A 112 28.01 13.96 29.91
CA GLY A 112 28.90 12.80 30.08
C GLY A 112 30.36 13.05 29.69
N PRO A 113 31.23 12.04 29.79
CA PRO A 113 32.67 12.17 29.51
C PRO A 113 32.97 12.52 28.05
N GLU A 114 32.07 12.26 27.12
CA GLU A 114 32.20 12.60 25.70
C GLU A 114 32.28 14.11 25.48
N ARG A 115 31.54 14.90 26.27
CA ARG A 115 31.57 16.37 26.20
C ARG A 115 32.94 16.94 26.59
N ALA A 116 33.64 16.29 27.50
CA ALA A 116 34.98 16.73 27.89
C ALA A 116 36.00 16.57 26.76
N SER A 117 35.78 15.67 25.82
CA SER A 117 36.62 15.46 24.62
C SER A 117 36.22 16.36 23.43
N GLY A 118 35.17 17.15 23.56
CA GLY A 118 34.58 17.94 22.47
C GLY A 118 33.72 17.15 21.50
N LEU A 119 33.49 15.84 21.75
CA LEU A 119 32.64 14.96 20.96
C LEU A 119 31.20 14.97 21.52
N SER A 120 30.21 15.05 20.62
CA SER A 120 28.79 14.85 20.95
C SER A 120 28.08 14.16 19.79
N PHE A 121 26.98 13.47 20.10
CA PHE A 121 26.16 12.77 19.10
C PHE A 121 24.75 13.33 19.10
N ALA A 122 24.18 13.49 17.89
CA ALA A 122 22.74 13.58 17.69
C ALA A 122 22.21 12.16 17.48
N THR A 123 21.14 11.81 18.16
CA THR A 123 20.53 10.48 18.08
C THR A 123 19.02 10.62 17.84
N ASP A 124 18.44 9.62 17.21
CA ASP A 124 17.04 9.60 16.87
C ASP A 124 16.35 8.35 17.44
N ARG A 125 15.09 8.54 17.81
CA ARG A 125 14.15 7.47 18.10
C ARG A 125 12.92 7.68 17.22
N LEU A 126 12.50 6.60 16.52
CA LEU A 126 11.30 6.59 15.70
C LEU A 126 10.34 5.50 16.20
N ALA A 127 9.07 5.85 16.40
CA ALA A 127 7.97 4.91 16.59
C ALA A 127 6.85 5.27 15.63
N LEU A 128 6.28 4.28 14.96
CA LEU A 128 5.20 4.48 14.01
C LEU A 128 4.25 3.26 13.98
N ASN A 129 3.00 3.52 13.64
CA ASN A 129 2.06 2.48 13.26
C ASN A 129 2.33 2.08 11.79
N ILE A 130 2.74 0.82 11.58
CA ILE A 130 3.12 0.35 10.24
C ILE A 130 1.92 0.41 9.29
N HIS A 131 0.75 -0.04 9.74
CA HIS A 131 -0.48 -0.14 8.94
C HIS A 131 -1.39 1.09 9.11
N GLY A 132 -0.79 2.27 9.22
CA GLY A 132 -1.54 3.53 9.26
C GLY A 132 -1.98 4.00 7.87
N ASP A 133 -2.90 4.99 7.84
CA ASP A 133 -3.48 5.52 6.60
C ASP A 133 -2.63 6.62 5.93
N ALA A 134 -1.39 6.81 6.33
CA ALA A 134 -0.57 7.92 5.85
C ALA A 134 0.84 7.54 5.39
N ASP A 135 1.51 6.65 6.11
CA ASP A 135 2.91 6.34 5.86
C ASP A 135 3.07 5.13 4.93
N SER A 136 4.07 5.22 4.04
CA SER A 136 4.34 4.17 3.06
C SER A 136 4.81 2.89 3.75
N HIS A 137 4.11 1.79 3.50
CA HIS A 137 4.41 0.50 4.13
C HIS A 137 4.18 -0.68 3.18
N MET A 138 4.69 -1.83 3.58
CA MET A 138 4.50 -3.12 2.91
C MET A 138 3.88 -4.10 3.89
N ASP A 139 2.85 -4.80 3.45
CA ASP A 139 2.16 -5.84 4.20
C ASP A 139 2.81 -7.20 4.03
N ALA A 140 2.95 -7.91 5.13
CA ALA A 140 3.32 -9.31 5.13
C ALA A 140 2.09 -10.21 4.93
N LEU A 141 2.32 -11.47 4.53
CA LEU A 141 1.23 -12.43 4.30
C LEU A 141 0.49 -12.85 5.57
N CYS A 142 1.02 -12.54 6.75
CA CYS A 142 0.35 -12.71 8.05
C CYS A 142 -0.51 -11.50 8.47
N HIS A 143 -0.55 -10.40 7.68
CA HIS A 143 -1.30 -9.21 8.04
C HIS A 143 -2.81 -9.44 7.99
N VAL A 144 -3.29 -10.22 7.02
CA VAL A 144 -4.74 -10.42 6.80
C VAL A 144 -5.20 -11.80 7.24
N LEU A 145 -6.03 -11.81 8.28
CA LEU A 145 -6.74 -12.98 8.78
C LEU A 145 -8.17 -12.97 8.21
N PHE A 146 -8.57 -14.06 7.57
CA PHE A 146 -9.92 -14.17 7.02
C PHE A 146 -10.45 -15.60 7.16
N ASP A 147 -11.67 -15.76 7.67
CA ASP A 147 -12.30 -17.07 7.96
C ASP A 147 -11.38 -18.01 8.77
N GLY A 148 -10.68 -17.50 9.80
CA GLY A 148 -9.81 -18.28 10.69
C GLY A 148 -8.50 -18.73 10.07
N THR A 149 -8.11 -18.15 8.92
CA THR A 149 -6.86 -18.52 8.24
C THR A 149 -6.09 -17.30 7.74
N LEU A 150 -4.77 -17.47 7.67
CA LEU A 150 -3.84 -16.66 6.89
C LEU A 150 -3.67 -17.25 5.48
N TYR A 151 -2.77 -16.65 4.68
CA TYR A 151 -2.40 -17.19 3.37
C TYR A 151 -2.06 -18.69 3.44
N ASN A 152 -2.43 -19.40 2.36
CA ASN A 152 -2.15 -20.83 2.15
C ASN A 152 -2.68 -21.75 3.27
N GLY A 153 -3.75 -21.32 3.97
CA GLY A 153 -4.42 -22.11 5.00
C GLY A 153 -3.64 -22.23 6.31
N VAL A 154 -2.66 -21.38 6.53
CA VAL A 154 -2.00 -21.27 7.84
C VAL A 154 -3.03 -20.81 8.86
N ALA A 155 -3.07 -21.45 10.04
CA ALA A 155 -4.02 -21.11 11.08
C ALA A 155 -3.76 -19.71 11.65
N ASP A 156 -4.80 -18.97 11.96
CA ASP A 156 -4.70 -17.58 12.42
C ASP A 156 -4.10 -17.45 13.83
N ASP A 157 -4.13 -18.51 14.64
CA ASP A 157 -3.52 -18.56 15.97
C ASP A 157 -1.98 -18.49 15.94
N THR A 158 -1.37 -18.59 14.75
CA THR A 158 0.07 -18.35 14.55
C THR A 158 0.44 -16.87 14.59
N ALA A 159 -0.52 -15.95 14.45
CA ALA A 159 -0.37 -14.50 14.62
C ALA A 159 -0.89 -14.09 16.01
N THR A 160 0.02 -13.73 16.91
CA THR A 160 -0.28 -13.43 18.31
C THR A 160 0.17 -12.02 18.69
N ALA A 161 -0.16 -11.58 19.91
CA ALA A 161 0.31 -10.30 20.45
C ALA A 161 1.85 -10.21 20.58
N THR A 162 2.56 -11.33 20.50
CA THR A 162 4.03 -11.38 20.53
C THR A 162 4.65 -11.45 19.13
N GLY A 163 3.83 -11.46 18.11
CA GLY A 163 4.23 -11.51 16.70
C GLY A 163 3.69 -12.72 15.96
N ALA A 164 3.96 -12.77 14.66
CA ALA A 164 3.58 -13.86 13.77
C ALA A 164 4.67 -14.91 13.67
N ALA A 165 4.34 -16.15 14.00
CA ALA A 165 5.26 -17.29 13.87
C ALA A 165 5.46 -17.72 12.41
N GLU A 166 4.48 -17.45 11.56
CA GLU A 166 4.44 -17.82 10.15
C GLU A 166 4.15 -16.59 9.29
N LEU A 167 4.63 -16.58 8.05
CA LEU A 167 4.26 -15.59 7.03
C LEU A 167 4.62 -14.13 7.39
N SER A 168 5.50 -13.91 8.37
CA SER A 168 5.95 -12.57 8.79
C SER A 168 6.74 -11.88 7.67
N ILE A 169 6.94 -10.58 7.81
CA ILE A 169 7.72 -9.78 6.84
C ILE A 169 9.16 -10.30 6.67
N ASP A 170 9.69 -11.07 7.61
CA ASP A 170 11.04 -11.65 7.50
C ASP A 170 11.16 -12.71 6.37
N VAL A 171 10.05 -13.20 5.83
CA VAL A 171 10.02 -14.02 4.59
C VAL A 171 10.72 -13.27 3.43
N VAL A 172 10.67 -11.94 3.42
CA VAL A 172 11.31 -11.09 2.42
C VAL A 172 12.57 -10.40 2.93
N SER A 173 13.23 -10.99 3.92
CA SER A 173 14.45 -10.44 4.56
C SER A 173 15.62 -10.18 3.61
N GLN A 174 15.63 -10.79 2.42
CA GLN A 174 16.64 -10.55 1.38
C GLN A 174 16.25 -9.41 0.43
N GLY A 175 15.09 -8.77 0.66
CA GLY A 175 14.51 -7.80 -0.27
C GLY A 175 13.88 -8.44 -1.49
N ILE A 176 13.27 -7.60 -2.30
CA ILE A 176 12.65 -7.97 -3.58
C ILE A 176 13.24 -7.04 -4.64
N ALA A 177 13.64 -7.59 -5.78
CA ALA A 177 14.03 -6.82 -6.95
C ALA A 177 13.35 -7.40 -8.18
N GLY A 178 12.96 -6.53 -9.10
CA GLY A 178 12.29 -6.94 -10.33
C GLY A 178 11.90 -5.76 -11.20
N ARG A 179 11.19 -6.04 -12.28
CA ARG A 179 10.64 -5.01 -13.14
C ARG A 179 9.46 -4.35 -12.43
N GLY A 180 9.57 -3.06 -12.12
CA GLY A 180 8.46 -2.21 -11.71
C GLY A 180 7.70 -1.72 -12.93
N LEU A 181 6.37 -1.68 -12.86
CA LEU A 181 5.50 -1.10 -13.87
C LEU A 181 4.50 -0.16 -13.20
N LEU A 182 4.52 1.11 -13.57
CA LEU A 182 3.53 2.09 -13.13
C LEU A 182 2.35 2.13 -14.09
N LEU A 183 1.13 2.00 -13.57
CA LEU A 183 -0.13 2.21 -14.29
C LEU A 183 -0.77 3.51 -13.78
N ASP A 184 -0.77 4.55 -14.60
CA ASP A 184 -1.28 5.88 -14.25
C ASP A 184 -2.76 6.02 -14.65
N ILE A 185 -3.66 5.69 -13.73
CA ILE A 185 -5.11 5.67 -14.02
C ILE A 185 -5.70 7.08 -14.19
N PRO A 186 -5.37 8.10 -13.38
CA PRO A 186 -5.80 9.47 -13.63
C PRO A 186 -5.49 9.96 -15.04
N ARG A 187 -4.27 9.69 -15.53
CA ARG A 187 -3.85 10.03 -16.89
C ARG A 187 -4.79 9.43 -17.94
N VAL A 188 -5.13 8.14 -17.80
CA VAL A 188 -6.01 7.43 -18.75
C VAL A 188 -7.42 8.00 -18.73
N ARG A 189 -7.90 8.37 -17.56
CA ARG A 189 -9.22 8.99 -17.38
C ARG A 189 -9.24 10.51 -17.70
N GLY A 190 -8.10 11.11 -18.04
CA GLY A 190 -7.99 12.54 -18.36
C GLY A 190 -8.23 13.46 -17.16
N MET A 191 -7.85 13.02 -15.95
CA MET A 191 -8.05 13.76 -14.70
C MET A 191 -6.75 13.81 -13.89
N PRO A 192 -6.59 14.77 -12.97
CA PRO A 192 -5.35 14.89 -12.19
C PRO A 192 -5.24 13.82 -11.09
N TRP A 193 -6.36 13.35 -10.57
CA TRP A 193 -6.49 12.29 -9.55
C TRP A 193 -7.88 11.66 -9.63
N LEU A 194 -8.07 10.50 -9.02
CA LEU A 194 -9.38 9.90 -8.76
C LEU A 194 -9.99 10.51 -7.50
N GLU A 195 -11.30 10.74 -7.50
CA GLU A 195 -11.99 11.22 -6.30
C GLU A 195 -12.22 10.06 -5.30
N PRO A 196 -12.32 10.35 -3.98
CA PRO A 196 -12.68 9.36 -2.99
C PRO A 196 -13.95 8.60 -3.36
N GLY A 197 -13.91 7.26 -3.31
CA GLY A 197 -15.00 6.39 -3.75
C GLY A 197 -14.87 5.92 -5.21
N ASP A 198 -13.99 6.49 -6.02
CA ASP A 198 -13.73 5.98 -7.37
C ASP A 198 -13.02 4.63 -7.34
N HIS A 199 -13.48 3.72 -8.20
CA HIS A 199 -12.90 2.38 -8.36
C HIS A 199 -11.99 2.31 -9.58
N VAL A 200 -10.85 1.63 -9.44
CA VAL A 200 -10.01 1.20 -10.56
C VAL A 200 -10.45 -0.19 -10.99
N THR A 201 -10.89 -0.34 -12.23
CA THR A 201 -11.35 -1.60 -12.81
C THR A 201 -10.26 -2.31 -13.61
N ALA A 202 -10.51 -3.55 -14.02
CA ALA A 202 -9.64 -4.26 -14.97
C ALA A 202 -9.52 -3.52 -16.31
N ASP A 203 -10.60 -2.88 -16.76
CA ASP A 203 -10.59 -2.10 -18.01
C ASP A 203 -9.71 -0.86 -17.90
N ASP A 204 -9.65 -0.21 -16.74
CA ASP A 204 -8.72 0.90 -16.50
C ASP A 204 -7.26 0.44 -16.56
N LEU A 205 -6.95 -0.72 -15.97
CA LEU A 205 -5.61 -1.30 -16.03
C LEU A 205 -5.21 -1.63 -17.47
N LEU A 206 -6.11 -2.23 -18.26
CA LEU A 206 -5.89 -2.53 -19.68
C LEU A 206 -5.77 -1.25 -20.53
N ALA A 207 -6.55 -0.23 -20.21
CA ALA A 207 -6.45 1.06 -20.86
C ALA A 207 -5.11 1.75 -20.57
N ALA A 208 -4.59 1.63 -19.33
CA ALA A 208 -3.29 2.13 -18.96
C ALA A 208 -2.16 1.39 -19.69
N GLU A 209 -2.20 0.04 -19.75
CA GLU A 209 -1.27 -0.75 -20.58
C GLU A 209 -1.24 -0.24 -22.03
N SER A 210 -2.40 -0.01 -22.62
CA SER A 210 -2.53 0.45 -24.02
C SER A 210 -1.98 1.85 -24.21
N ALA A 211 -2.35 2.79 -23.33
CA ALA A 211 -1.93 4.20 -23.45
C ALA A 211 -0.44 4.40 -23.21
N GLN A 212 0.15 3.56 -22.37
CA GLN A 212 1.57 3.60 -21.99
C GLN A 212 2.44 2.73 -22.92
N ALA A 213 1.82 1.96 -23.83
CA ALA A 213 2.48 1.00 -24.70
C ALA A 213 3.38 0.03 -23.92
N ASP A 214 2.99 -0.31 -22.71
CA ASP A 214 3.66 -1.24 -21.83
C ASP A 214 2.64 -2.22 -21.21
N ARG A 215 3.04 -3.43 -20.87
CA ARG A 215 2.12 -4.48 -20.46
C ARG A 215 2.59 -5.14 -19.18
N ILE A 216 1.63 -5.48 -18.31
CA ILE A 216 1.86 -6.30 -17.12
C ILE A 216 2.36 -7.69 -17.56
N SER A 217 3.50 -8.09 -17.06
CA SER A 217 4.14 -9.38 -17.29
C SER A 217 4.23 -10.18 -16.00
N GLN A 218 4.47 -11.50 -16.13
CA GLN A 218 4.68 -12.34 -14.96
C GLN A 218 5.88 -11.82 -14.14
N GLY A 219 5.71 -11.81 -12.82
CA GLY A 219 6.74 -11.39 -11.88
C GLY A 219 6.88 -9.87 -11.72
N ASP A 220 6.11 -9.06 -12.47
CA ASP A 220 6.17 -7.60 -12.32
C ASP A 220 5.76 -7.15 -10.92
N LEU A 221 6.41 -6.09 -10.48
CA LEU A 221 6.01 -5.27 -9.33
C LEU A 221 5.10 -4.17 -9.90
N VAL A 222 3.78 -4.35 -9.77
CA VAL A 222 2.79 -3.46 -10.38
C VAL A 222 2.42 -2.35 -9.41
N PHE A 223 2.52 -1.11 -9.87
CA PHE A 223 2.14 0.08 -9.12
C PHE A 223 0.97 0.77 -9.80
N VAL A 224 -0.13 0.96 -9.05
CA VAL A 224 -1.36 1.59 -9.55
C VAL A 224 -1.48 2.96 -8.91
N ARG A 225 -1.31 4.01 -9.72
CA ARG A 225 -1.52 5.38 -9.28
C ARG A 225 -3.00 5.73 -9.37
N VAL A 226 -3.56 6.23 -8.28
CA VAL A 226 -4.88 6.84 -8.22
C VAL A 226 -4.81 8.36 -8.03
N GLY A 227 -3.63 8.91 -7.75
CA GLY A 227 -3.39 10.33 -7.54
C GLY A 227 -3.73 10.81 -6.13
N HIS A 228 -3.73 9.92 -5.13
CA HIS A 228 -4.01 10.26 -3.74
C HIS A 228 -3.11 11.40 -3.22
N ARG A 229 -1.81 11.31 -3.49
CA ARG A 229 -0.85 12.33 -3.05
C ARG A 229 -1.01 13.66 -3.77
N ALA A 230 -1.31 13.64 -5.07
CA ALA A 230 -1.61 14.83 -5.85
C ALA A 230 -2.85 15.55 -5.29
N ARG A 231 -3.93 14.79 -5.02
CA ARG A 231 -5.14 15.32 -4.41
C ARG A 231 -4.86 15.93 -3.04
N ARG A 232 -4.16 15.20 -2.18
CA ARG A 232 -3.80 15.66 -0.82
C ARG A 232 -3.03 16.98 -0.84
N ARG A 233 -2.08 17.12 -1.77
CA ARG A 233 -1.32 18.37 -1.93
C ARG A 233 -2.18 19.52 -2.45
N SER A 234 -3.15 19.25 -3.30
CA SER A 234 -3.98 20.26 -3.94
C SER A 234 -5.17 20.71 -3.10
N VAL A 235 -5.85 19.77 -2.45
CA VAL A 235 -7.12 19.98 -1.74
C VAL A 235 -6.94 20.00 -0.22
N GLY A 236 -5.83 19.45 0.28
CA GLY A 236 -5.56 19.24 1.69
C GLY A 236 -5.93 17.83 2.17
N PRO A 237 -5.54 17.48 3.42
CA PRO A 237 -5.84 16.17 4.00
C PRO A 237 -7.34 16.02 4.30
N TRP A 238 -7.84 14.77 4.22
CA TRP A 238 -9.23 14.43 4.53
C TRP A 238 -9.26 13.08 5.29
N ASP A 239 -10.43 12.64 5.74
CA ASP A 239 -10.62 11.31 6.31
C ASP A 239 -10.50 10.23 5.21
N ALA A 240 -9.26 9.81 4.92
CA ALA A 240 -8.97 8.80 3.91
C ALA A 240 -9.37 7.39 4.36
N ALA A 241 -9.50 7.14 5.66
CA ALA A 241 -10.03 5.87 6.17
C ALA A 241 -11.49 5.67 5.77
N GLY A 242 -12.28 6.73 5.84
CA GLY A 242 -13.71 6.71 5.49
C GLY A 242 -14.01 6.85 4.00
N ALA A 243 -13.13 7.53 3.22
CA ALA A 243 -13.36 7.73 1.79
C ALA A 243 -12.05 7.88 1.00
N ARG A 244 -11.79 6.94 0.09
CA ARG A 244 -10.60 6.95 -0.78
C ARG A 244 -10.84 6.20 -2.08
N ALA A 245 -10.08 6.53 -3.12
CA ALA A 245 -10.03 5.75 -4.36
C ALA A 245 -9.12 4.53 -4.18
N GLY A 246 -9.42 3.45 -4.88
CA GLY A 246 -8.63 2.22 -4.88
C GLY A 246 -9.11 1.24 -5.95
N LEU A 247 -8.62 0.01 -5.91
CA LEU A 247 -9.03 -1.02 -6.87
C LEU A 247 -10.42 -1.56 -6.54
N HIS A 248 -11.16 -1.89 -7.61
CA HIS A 248 -12.31 -2.76 -7.49
C HIS A 248 -11.86 -4.21 -7.31
N PRO A 249 -12.45 -5.02 -6.40
CA PRO A 249 -12.00 -6.38 -6.12
C PRO A 249 -11.88 -7.28 -7.36
N ALA A 250 -12.79 -7.12 -8.34
CA ALA A 250 -12.74 -7.89 -9.59
C ALA A 250 -11.49 -7.62 -10.44
N ALA A 251 -10.81 -6.49 -10.26
CA ALA A 251 -9.56 -6.19 -10.98
C ALA A 251 -8.44 -7.19 -10.64
N LEU A 252 -8.52 -7.83 -9.46
CA LEU A 252 -7.54 -8.82 -9.01
C LEU A 252 -7.52 -10.07 -9.91
N GLU A 253 -8.61 -10.37 -10.65
CA GLU A 253 -8.62 -11.49 -11.61
C GLU A 253 -7.62 -11.25 -12.77
N LEU A 254 -7.54 -10.02 -13.28
CA LEU A 254 -6.54 -9.67 -14.29
C LEU A 254 -5.11 -9.80 -13.74
N LEU A 255 -4.87 -9.27 -12.54
CA LEU A 255 -3.56 -9.32 -11.90
C LEU A 255 -3.12 -10.77 -11.58
N ALA A 256 -4.04 -11.61 -11.16
CA ALA A 256 -3.81 -13.04 -10.97
C ALA A 256 -3.48 -13.76 -12.29
N GLN A 257 -4.22 -13.49 -13.36
CA GLN A 257 -3.96 -14.03 -14.69
C GLN A 257 -2.57 -13.62 -15.23
N ARG A 258 -2.15 -12.40 -14.92
CA ARG A 258 -0.83 -11.87 -15.28
C ARG A 258 0.28 -12.39 -14.35
N ARG A 259 -0.05 -13.04 -13.23
CA ARG A 259 0.89 -13.62 -12.28
C ARG A 259 1.91 -12.58 -11.77
N ILE A 260 1.42 -11.43 -11.33
CA ILE A 260 2.29 -10.38 -10.79
C ILE A 260 3.00 -10.84 -9.51
N GLY A 261 4.11 -10.18 -9.15
CA GLY A 261 4.89 -10.49 -7.95
C GLY A 261 4.49 -9.67 -6.73
N VAL A 262 4.16 -8.39 -6.92
CA VAL A 262 3.79 -7.43 -5.88
C VAL A 262 2.78 -6.44 -6.44
N LEU A 263 1.91 -5.90 -5.60
CA LEU A 263 0.98 -4.82 -5.94
C LEU A 263 1.20 -3.63 -4.99
N GLY A 264 1.25 -2.41 -5.53
CA GLY A 264 1.38 -1.19 -4.75
C GLY A 264 0.47 -0.08 -5.25
N SER A 265 0.10 0.85 -4.36
CA SER A 265 -0.68 2.04 -4.68
C SER A 265 -0.18 3.26 -3.92
N ASP A 266 -0.48 4.47 -4.44
CA ASP A 266 -0.28 5.74 -3.73
C ASP A 266 -1.43 6.05 -2.75
N SER A 267 -2.45 5.17 -2.68
CA SER A 267 -3.50 5.12 -1.66
C SER A 267 -3.40 3.79 -0.90
N ASN A 268 -4.38 3.47 -0.06
CA ASN A 268 -4.65 2.09 0.31
C ASN A 268 -5.19 1.37 -0.92
N ASN A 269 -4.76 0.13 -1.19
CA ASN A 269 -5.19 -0.58 -2.39
C ASN A 269 -6.71 -0.78 -2.47
N ASP A 270 -7.43 -0.76 -1.34
CA ASP A 270 -8.90 -0.82 -1.29
C ASP A 270 -9.56 0.54 -1.48
N THR A 271 -10.68 0.56 -2.18
CA THR A 271 -11.60 1.71 -2.21
C THR A 271 -12.37 1.80 -0.88
N ALA A 272 -12.62 3.01 -0.40
CA ALA A 272 -13.56 3.27 0.66
C ALA A 272 -14.59 4.32 0.21
N PRO A 273 -15.90 4.10 0.54
CA PRO A 273 -16.46 2.89 1.14
C PRO A 273 -16.28 1.65 0.26
N SER A 274 -16.28 0.46 0.86
CA SER A 274 -16.09 -0.80 0.16
C SER A 274 -17.17 -1.07 -0.89
N ALA A 275 -16.78 -1.66 -2.03
CA ALA A 275 -17.71 -2.18 -3.03
C ALA A 275 -18.41 -3.49 -2.60
N VAL A 276 -17.93 -4.15 -1.54
CA VAL A 276 -18.42 -5.45 -1.10
C VAL A 276 -19.23 -5.30 0.19
N GLU A 277 -20.46 -5.78 0.18
CA GLU A 277 -21.31 -5.78 1.36
C GLU A 277 -20.67 -6.63 2.48
N GLY A 278 -20.49 -6.03 3.66
CA GLY A 278 -19.97 -6.72 4.85
C GLY A 278 -18.46 -7.03 4.85
N VAL A 279 -17.71 -6.54 3.87
CA VAL A 279 -16.24 -6.69 3.82
C VAL A 279 -15.58 -5.34 3.56
N ASP A 280 -14.88 -4.79 4.55
CA ASP A 280 -14.30 -3.43 4.47
C ASP A 280 -13.05 -3.33 3.61
N PHE A 281 -12.22 -4.39 3.55
CA PHE A 281 -10.95 -4.44 2.82
C PHE A 281 -10.89 -5.64 1.87
N PRO A 282 -11.78 -5.71 0.84
CA PRO A 282 -11.86 -6.87 -0.04
C PRO A 282 -10.59 -7.10 -0.88
N VAL A 283 -9.88 -6.04 -1.29
CA VAL A 283 -8.63 -6.18 -2.05
C VAL A 283 -7.53 -6.77 -1.18
N HIS A 284 -7.39 -6.32 0.08
CA HIS A 284 -6.44 -6.91 1.02
C HIS A 284 -6.73 -8.41 1.25
N VAL A 285 -7.99 -8.78 1.45
CA VAL A 285 -8.38 -10.20 1.61
C VAL A 285 -8.03 -11.01 0.37
N LEU A 286 -8.35 -10.50 -0.82
CA LEU A 286 -8.07 -11.23 -2.07
C LEU A 286 -6.57 -11.31 -2.36
N ALA A 287 -5.85 -10.19 -2.24
CA ALA A 287 -4.42 -10.15 -2.54
C ALA A 287 -3.62 -10.96 -1.52
N ILE A 288 -3.70 -10.62 -0.25
CA ILE A 288 -2.83 -11.18 0.78
C ILE A 288 -3.28 -12.60 1.14
N ASN A 289 -4.54 -12.77 1.55
CA ASN A 289 -5.03 -14.06 2.07
C ASN A 289 -5.26 -15.09 0.96
N ALA A 290 -5.86 -14.71 -0.19
CA ALA A 290 -6.18 -15.67 -1.24
C ALA A 290 -5.02 -15.90 -2.22
N MET A 291 -4.33 -14.83 -2.67
CA MET A 291 -3.31 -14.91 -3.71
C MET A 291 -1.88 -15.04 -3.17
N GLY A 292 -1.64 -14.72 -1.89
CA GLY A 292 -0.29 -14.61 -1.34
C GLY A 292 0.50 -13.46 -1.97
N LEU A 293 -0.16 -12.39 -2.32
CA LEU A 293 0.40 -11.20 -2.95
C LEU A 293 0.65 -10.13 -1.90
N HIS A 294 1.90 -9.74 -1.71
CA HIS A 294 2.25 -8.62 -0.84
C HIS A 294 1.70 -7.31 -1.37
N LEU A 295 1.16 -6.47 -0.50
CA LEU A 295 0.68 -5.13 -0.83
C LEU A 295 1.66 -4.06 -0.33
N LEU A 296 1.70 -2.95 -1.07
CA LEU A 296 2.33 -1.70 -0.64
C LEU A 296 1.30 -0.59 -0.69
N ASP A 297 1.14 0.11 0.43
CA ASP A 297 0.14 1.16 0.59
C ASP A 297 0.79 2.52 0.78
N TYR A 298 0.04 3.56 0.40
CA TYR A 298 0.37 4.98 0.60
C TYR A 298 1.74 5.40 0.04
N LEU A 299 2.10 4.85 -1.12
CA LEU A 299 3.32 5.23 -1.83
C LEU A 299 3.25 6.67 -2.37
N GLU A 300 4.35 7.14 -2.95
CA GLU A 300 4.47 8.45 -3.60
C GLU A 300 4.92 8.27 -5.04
N PHE A 301 4.10 8.70 -6.01
CA PHE A 301 4.37 8.47 -7.43
C PHE A 301 4.54 9.74 -8.26
N GLU A 302 4.38 10.94 -7.71
CA GLU A 302 4.36 12.15 -8.53
C GLU A 302 5.71 12.41 -9.23
N ASP A 303 6.83 12.20 -8.52
CA ASP A 303 8.16 12.32 -9.13
C ASP A 303 8.42 11.16 -10.13
N LEU A 304 7.86 9.98 -9.85
CA LEU A 304 7.95 8.85 -10.78
C LEU A 304 7.19 9.12 -12.07
N VAL A 305 5.97 9.65 -11.99
CA VAL A 305 5.15 10.04 -13.17
C VAL A 305 5.92 11.04 -14.03
N ALA A 306 6.45 12.10 -13.41
CA ALA A 306 7.21 13.12 -14.12
C ALA A 306 8.41 12.52 -14.88
N LEU A 307 9.15 11.59 -14.27
CA LEU A 307 10.26 10.91 -14.90
C LEU A 307 9.81 9.94 -15.99
N CYS A 308 8.73 9.19 -15.76
CA CYS A 308 8.16 8.29 -16.76
C CYS A 308 7.72 9.05 -18.02
N GLU A 309 7.11 10.23 -17.86
CA GLU A 309 6.70 11.10 -18.97
C GLU A 309 7.91 11.66 -19.74
N GLU A 310 8.92 12.15 -19.02
CA GLU A 310 10.17 12.64 -19.60
C GLU A 310 10.83 11.57 -20.47
N LEU A 311 10.95 10.35 -19.93
CA LEU A 311 11.63 9.23 -20.59
C LEU A 311 10.71 8.46 -21.55
N ARG A 312 9.40 8.71 -21.53
CA ARG A 312 8.36 7.93 -22.25
C ARG A 312 8.48 6.44 -21.95
N ARG A 313 8.71 6.11 -20.70
CA ARG A 313 8.94 4.75 -20.22
C ARG A 313 8.31 4.57 -18.84
N TRP A 314 7.46 3.57 -18.71
CA TRP A 314 6.64 3.33 -17.53
C TRP A 314 7.13 2.12 -16.72
N SER A 315 8.14 1.44 -17.20
CA SER A 315 8.82 0.35 -16.51
C SER A 315 10.25 0.71 -16.12
N PHE A 316 10.71 0.14 -15.01
CA PHE A 316 11.99 0.44 -14.38
C PHE A 316 12.47 -0.75 -13.55
N LEU A 317 13.74 -0.82 -13.19
CA LEU A 317 14.18 -1.70 -12.11
C LEU A 317 13.63 -1.15 -10.79
N CYS A 318 12.94 -1.98 -10.03
CA CYS A 318 12.48 -1.63 -8.69
C CYS A 318 13.12 -2.50 -7.62
N VAL A 319 13.51 -1.87 -6.51
CA VAL A 319 14.07 -2.56 -5.34
C VAL A 319 13.22 -2.22 -4.12
N LEU A 320 12.73 -3.26 -3.43
CA LEU A 320 11.99 -3.20 -2.18
C LEU A 320 12.86 -3.80 -1.08
N ALA A 321 13.14 -3.02 -0.04
CA ALA A 321 13.96 -3.46 1.08
C ALA A 321 13.25 -3.17 2.42
N PRO A 322 12.29 -4.01 2.84
CA PRO A 322 11.64 -3.86 4.12
C PRO A 322 12.62 -4.02 5.26
N LEU A 323 12.31 -3.43 6.40
CA LEU A 323 13.07 -3.64 7.62
C LEU A 323 13.06 -5.13 8.00
N ARG A 324 14.18 -5.61 8.53
CA ARG A 324 14.25 -6.96 9.06
C ARG A 324 13.61 -7.00 10.45
N LEU A 325 12.28 -7.19 10.46
CA LEU A 325 11.44 -7.27 11.65
C LEU A 325 10.96 -8.72 11.84
N PRO A 326 11.71 -9.56 12.56
CA PRO A 326 11.25 -10.92 12.86
C PRO A 326 9.86 -10.89 13.49
N ALA A 327 8.97 -11.76 13.02
CA ALA A 327 7.58 -11.85 13.44
C ALA A 327 6.72 -10.59 13.19
N GLY A 328 7.20 -9.62 12.38
CA GLY A 328 6.43 -8.43 12.02
C GLY A 328 5.34 -8.71 10.99
N THR A 329 4.20 -8.02 11.10
CA THR A 329 3.07 -8.11 10.18
C THR A 329 3.25 -7.25 8.92
N GLY A 330 4.26 -6.41 8.90
CA GLY A 330 4.61 -5.51 7.81
C GLY A 330 5.86 -4.71 8.12
N SER A 331 6.19 -3.76 7.28
CA SER A 331 7.34 -2.86 7.45
C SER A 331 7.07 -1.51 6.81
N PRO A 332 7.47 -0.38 7.44
CA PRO A 332 7.67 0.84 6.68
C PRO A 332 8.67 0.56 5.57
N ILE A 333 8.47 1.18 4.41
CA ILE A 333 9.30 0.88 3.25
C ILE A 333 9.56 2.12 2.39
N ASN A 334 10.74 2.18 1.79
CA ASN A 334 11.07 3.13 0.75
C ASN A 334 11.50 2.37 -0.51
N PRO A 335 10.56 2.02 -1.41
CA PRO A 335 10.91 1.41 -2.68
C PRO A 335 11.69 2.38 -3.55
N ILE A 336 12.67 1.88 -4.31
CA ILE A 336 13.48 2.70 -5.22
C ILE A 336 13.27 2.23 -6.65
N ALA A 337 12.81 3.16 -7.51
CA ALA A 337 12.79 2.99 -8.95
C ALA A 337 14.12 3.46 -9.56
N ILE A 338 14.67 2.68 -10.51
CA ILE A 338 15.97 2.94 -11.17
C ILE A 338 15.78 2.82 -12.69
N PHE A 339 16.13 3.88 -13.43
CA PHE A 339 15.96 3.97 -14.88
C PHE A 339 17.28 3.89 -15.67
#